data_be93caff92180f2042e30ade800ae46d
#
_entry.id   be93caff92180f2042e30ade800ae46d
#
_cell.length_a   1.000
_cell.length_b   1.000
_cell.length_c   1.000
_cell.angle_alpha   90.00
_cell.angle_beta   90.00
_cell.angle_gamma   90.00
#
_symmetry.space_group_name_H-M   'P 1'
#
loop_
_entity.id
_entity.type
_entity.pdbx_description
1 polymer ?
#
loop_
_entity_poly.entity_id
_entity_poly.type
_entity_poly.pdbx_seq_one_letter_code
_entity_poly.pdbx_strand_id
1 'polypeptide(L)'
;MPDINWYPGHMAKTRRMLIEQLKSIDAVIELCDARAPHATRNPDLNALCRGKARILVLNKADLANDQVTKLWLDHYKKQNLPAIRFNANGGKTREIMAAIEQATKPVVDKMKARGVMKTVRLMVIGIPNVGKSTFINRLFGSAIAKSSDRPGVTRTKQWVKVGPYLELMDTPGMLWPKLGDQQSAQTLAFLGSIKDEIMDGEALANSLIERLMTIAPDATRARFKLPAELSEDMCWLEAACKGRGWILSGGRLDTDRGSAVILDEFRGGKIGRITLDKPVPPMRPEDFRAAQEAEKAAQSDSEPADTEE
;
A
#
# COMPACT_ATOMS: atom_id res chain seq x y z
N MET A 1 11.43 1.86 18.89
CA MET A 1 10.24 2.62 18.44
C MET A 1 9.04 2.18 19.23
N PRO A 2 8.11 3.08 19.62
CA PRO A 2 6.88 2.68 20.26
C PRO A 2 6.04 1.82 19.33
N ASP A 3 5.35 0.82 19.89
CA ASP A 3 4.44 -0.04 19.13
C ASP A 3 3.34 0.78 18.46
N ILE A 4 3.19 0.64 17.15
CA ILE A 4 2.16 1.32 16.39
C ILE A 4 0.84 0.60 16.65
N ASN A 5 0.12 1.04 17.68
CA ASN A 5 -1.18 0.50 18.06
C ASN A 5 -2.31 1.17 17.28
N TRP A 6 -3.03 0.39 16.48
CA TRP A 6 -4.21 0.81 15.75
C TRP A 6 -5.48 0.58 16.58
N TYR A 7 -6.48 1.45 16.41
CA TYR A 7 -7.77 1.38 17.11
C TYR A 7 -8.61 0.17 16.64
N PRO A 8 -8.75 -0.89 17.44
CA PRO A 8 -9.44 -2.13 17.04
C PRO A 8 -10.93 -1.96 16.70
N GLY A 9 -11.61 -1.00 17.32
CA GLY A 9 -13.06 -0.82 17.17
C GLY A 9 -13.51 -0.28 15.80
N HIS A 10 -12.83 0.73 15.27
CA HIS A 10 -13.13 1.28 13.94
C HIS A 10 -12.93 0.25 12.82
N MET A 11 -12.07 -0.65 13.01
CA MET A 11 -11.58 -1.64 12.07
C MET A 11 -12.57 -2.80 11.93
N ALA A 12 -13.11 -3.29 13.04
CA ALA A 12 -14.17 -4.31 13.01
C ALA A 12 -15.42 -3.78 12.30
N LYS A 13 -15.77 -2.51 12.52
CA LYS A 13 -16.88 -1.85 11.82
C LYS A 13 -16.62 -1.73 10.31
N THR A 14 -15.41 -1.30 9.93
CA THR A 14 -14.99 -1.16 8.54
C THR A 14 -15.00 -2.51 7.82
N ARG A 15 -14.51 -3.58 8.46
CA ARG A 15 -14.53 -4.94 7.92
C ARG A 15 -15.95 -5.44 7.69
N ARG A 16 -16.86 -5.24 8.65
CA ARG A 16 -18.30 -5.61 8.49
C ARG A 16 -18.92 -4.84 7.31
N MET A 17 -18.70 -3.54 7.23
CA MET A 17 -19.18 -2.71 6.11
C MET A 17 -18.69 -3.23 4.76
N LEU A 18 -17.42 -3.58 4.65
CA LEU A 18 -16.87 -4.13 3.42
C LEU A 18 -17.52 -5.46 3.03
N ILE A 19 -17.67 -6.39 3.99
CA ILE A 19 -18.33 -7.68 3.73
C ILE A 19 -19.73 -7.47 3.17
N GLU A 20 -20.50 -6.54 3.76
CA GLU A 20 -21.84 -6.20 3.27
C GLU A 20 -21.82 -5.56 1.87
N GLN A 21 -20.88 -4.68 1.61
CA GLN A 21 -20.72 -4.05 0.30
C GLN A 21 -20.31 -5.07 -0.77
N LEU A 22 -19.38 -5.96 -0.45
CA LEU A 22 -18.90 -7.00 -1.35
C LEU A 22 -20.02 -7.93 -1.84
N LYS A 23 -21.11 -8.13 -1.09
CA LYS A 23 -22.25 -8.96 -1.54
C LYS A 23 -22.84 -8.50 -2.87
N SER A 24 -22.82 -7.19 -3.14
CA SER A 24 -23.37 -6.60 -4.37
C SER A 24 -22.32 -6.35 -5.47
N ILE A 25 -21.06 -6.69 -5.23
CA ILE A 25 -19.94 -6.43 -6.13
C ILE A 25 -19.61 -7.65 -6.98
N ASP A 26 -19.35 -7.44 -8.25
CA ASP A 26 -18.94 -8.48 -9.21
C ASP A 26 -17.42 -8.54 -9.39
N ALA A 27 -16.76 -7.36 -9.35
CA ALA A 27 -15.32 -7.26 -9.54
C ALA A 27 -14.69 -6.26 -8.57
N VAL A 28 -13.48 -6.59 -8.12
CA VAL A 28 -12.70 -5.78 -7.18
C VAL A 28 -11.38 -5.36 -7.81
N ILE A 29 -11.09 -4.07 -7.78
CA ILE A 29 -9.79 -3.51 -8.10
C ILE A 29 -9.09 -3.22 -6.78
N GLU A 30 -8.06 -4.00 -6.46
CA GLU A 30 -7.20 -3.77 -5.31
C GLU A 30 -6.06 -2.85 -5.69
N LEU A 31 -5.96 -1.69 -5.03
CA LEU A 31 -4.91 -0.72 -5.26
C LEU A 31 -3.83 -0.83 -4.20
N CYS A 32 -2.58 -1.01 -4.63
CA CYS A 32 -1.38 -1.03 -3.80
C CYS A 32 -0.41 0.05 -4.25
N ASP A 33 0.49 0.48 -3.38
CA ASP A 33 1.63 1.33 -3.76
C ASP A 33 2.77 0.43 -4.29
N ALA A 34 3.22 0.68 -5.52
CA ALA A 34 4.28 -0.11 -6.16
C ALA A 34 5.63 -0.03 -5.44
N ARG A 35 5.81 0.95 -4.54
CA ARG A 35 7.01 1.07 -3.70
C ARG A 35 7.04 0.09 -2.54
N ALA A 36 5.88 -0.45 -2.13
CA ALA A 36 5.78 -1.47 -1.10
C ALA A 36 4.52 -2.34 -1.32
N PRO A 37 4.50 -3.20 -2.35
CA PRO A 37 3.33 -4.02 -2.66
C PRO A 37 2.92 -4.99 -1.55
N HIS A 38 3.87 -5.50 -0.77
CA HIS A 38 3.56 -6.38 0.37
C HIS A 38 2.85 -5.60 1.49
N ALA A 39 3.49 -4.53 1.98
CA ALA A 39 2.98 -3.78 3.12
C ALA A 39 1.66 -3.04 2.82
N THR A 40 1.44 -2.62 1.57
CA THR A 40 0.24 -1.85 1.17
C THR A 40 -0.92 -2.71 0.71
N ARG A 41 -0.75 -4.03 0.66
CA ARG A 41 -1.77 -4.99 0.30
C ARG A 41 -2.44 -5.59 1.52
N ASN A 42 -3.75 -5.84 1.43
CA ASN A 42 -4.47 -6.52 2.49
C ASN A 42 -4.63 -8.02 2.22
N PRO A 43 -4.02 -8.89 3.04
CA PRO A 43 -4.11 -10.34 2.87
C PRO A 43 -5.55 -10.89 3.04
N ASP A 44 -6.39 -10.26 3.86
CA ASP A 44 -7.79 -10.68 4.08
C ASP A 44 -8.63 -10.63 2.80
N LEU A 45 -8.26 -9.77 1.83
CA LEU A 45 -8.96 -9.68 0.54
C LEU A 45 -8.91 -10.98 -0.27
N ASN A 46 -7.93 -11.83 -0.05
CA ASN A 46 -7.87 -13.15 -0.69
C ASN A 46 -9.10 -14.00 -0.33
N ALA A 47 -9.49 -13.98 0.95
CA ALA A 47 -10.66 -14.71 1.42
C ALA A 47 -11.97 -13.97 1.13
N LEU A 48 -12.01 -12.66 1.36
CA LEU A 48 -13.22 -11.84 1.20
C LEU A 48 -13.69 -11.71 -0.25
N CYS A 49 -12.78 -11.74 -1.22
CA CYS A 49 -13.08 -11.64 -2.65
C CYS A 49 -13.15 -13.01 -3.34
N ARG A 50 -13.24 -14.12 -2.60
CA ARG A 50 -13.35 -15.44 -3.21
C ARG A 50 -14.58 -15.52 -4.12
N GLY A 51 -14.39 -16.02 -5.35
CA GLY A 51 -15.46 -16.12 -6.35
C GLY A 51 -15.81 -14.82 -7.08
N LYS A 52 -15.08 -13.73 -6.84
CA LYS A 52 -15.22 -12.47 -7.56
C LYS A 52 -14.06 -12.26 -8.54
N ALA A 53 -14.34 -11.55 -9.63
CA ALA A 53 -13.27 -11.06 -10.49
C ALA A 53 -12.38 -10.11 -9.69
N ARG A 54 -11.05 -10.25 -9.81
CA ARG A 54 -10.11 -9.45 -9.03
C ARG A 54 -8.91 -9.02 -9.88
N ILE A 55 -8.54 -7.77 -9.72
CA ILE A 55 -7.39 -7.16 -10.40
C ILE A 55 -6.57 -6.41 -9.35
N LEU A 56 -5.28 -6.66 -9.33
CA LEU A 56 -4.34 -5.93 -8.50
C LEU A 56 -3.68 -4.83 -9.34
N VAL A 57 -3.69 -3.60 -8.84
CA VAL A 57 -3.04 -2.46 -9.49
C VAL A 57 -1.92 -1.95 -8.60
N LEU A 58 -0.69 -2.08 -9.08
CA LEU A 58 0.50 -1.49 -8.47
C LEU A 58 0.60 -0.04 -8.95
N ASN A 59 -0.02 0.87 -8.18
CA ASN A 59 -0.05 2.30 -8.48
C ASN A 59 1.25 3.00 -8.06
N LYS A 60 1.48 4.21 -8.55
CA LYS A 60 2.71 4.99 -8.37
C LYS A 60 3.95 4.23 -8.88
N ALA A 61 3.79 3.45 -9.95
CA ALA A 61 4.87 2.67 -10.53
C ALA A 61 6.00 3.53 -11.11
N ASP A 62 5.74 4.81 -11.36
CA ASP A 62 6.72 5.83 -11.73
C ASP A 62 7.71 6.15 -10.59
N LEU A 63 7.33 5.91 -9.33
CA LEU A 63 8.16 6.13 -8.14
C LEU A 63 8.87 4.86 -7.65
N ALA A 64 8.52 3.70 -8.20
CA ALA A 64 9.04 2.40 -7.80
C ALA A 64 10.19 1.92 -8.71
N ASN A 65 11.02 1.03 -8.21
CA ASN A 65 12.06 0.38 -9.00
C ASN A 65 11.44 -0.57 -10.03
N ASP A 66 11.79 -0.38 -11.32
CA ASP A 66 11.20 -1.15 -12.43
C ASP A 66 11.49 -2.65 -12.34
N GLN A 67 12.72 -3.03 -11.95
CA GLN A 67 13.11 -4.43 -11.87
C GLN A 67 12.33 -5.14 -10.73
N VAL A 68 12.24 -4.49 -9.56
CA VAL A 68 11.48 -5.04 -8.44
C VAL A 68 9.99 -5.08 -8.75
N THR A 69 9.46 -4.07 -9.45
CA THR A 69 8.06 -4.08 -9.91
C THR A 69 7.77 -5.26 -10.84
N LYS A 70 8.70 -5.60 -11.76
CA LYS A 70 8.55 -6.80 -12.60
C LYS A 70 8.53 -8.09 -11.77
N LEU A 71 9.41 -8.21 -10.78
CA LEU A 71 9.41 -9.38 -9.87
C LEU A 71 8.06 -9.52 -9.15
N TRP A 72 7.46 -8.42 -8.71
CA TRP A 72 6.13 -8.43 -8.10
C TRP A 72 5.02 -8.84 -9.07
N LEU A 73 5.04 -8.36 -10.30
CA LEU A 73 4.07 -8.77 -11.33
C LEU A 73 4.15 -10.26 -11.62
N ASP A 74 5.38 -10.81 -11.74
CA ASP A 74 5.60 -12.24 -11.94
C ASP A 74 5.17 -13.07 -10.73
N HIS A 75 5.42 -12.58 -9.52
CA HIS A 75 4.96 -13.20 -8.29
C HIS A 75 3.43 -13.34 -8.24
N TYR A 76 2.68 -12.27 -8.51
CA TYR A 76 1.23 -12.31 -8.53
C TYR A 76 0.67 -13.15 -9.68
N LYS A 77 1.33 -13.15 -10.83
CA LYS A 77 0.97 -14.03 -11.96
C LYS A 77 1.06 -15.51 -11.57
N LYS A 78 2.10 -15.92 -10.83
CA LYS A 78 2.23 -17.29 -10.29
C LYS A 78 1.12 -17.65 -9.31
N GLN A 79 0.53 -16.68 -8.64
CA GLN A 79 -0.61 -16.85 -7.74
C GLN A 79 -1.97 -16.78 -8.45
N ASN A 80 -2.00 -16.74 -9.79
CA ASN A 80 -3.21 -16.54 -10.60
C ASN A 80 -3.99 -15.25 -10.24
N LEU A 81 -3.29 -14.21 -9.77
CA LEU A 81 -3.85 -12.90 -9.50
C LEU A 81 -3.39 -11.94 -10.60
N PRO A 82 -4.29 -11.50 -11.49
CA PRO A 82 -3.97 -10.50 -12.49
C PRO A 82 -3.45 -9.21 -11.83
N ALA A 83 -2.24 -8.81 -12.18
CA ALA A 83 -1.60 -7.63 -11.62
C ALA A 83 -1.08 -6.72 -12.73
N ILE A 84 -1.24 -5.41 -12.57
CA ILE A 84 -0.87 -4.40 -13.54
C ILE A 84 -0.14 -3.26 -12.83
N ARG A 85 0.96 -2.80 -13.41
CA ARG A 85 1.61 -1.55 -12.97
C ARG A 85 0.87 -0.34 -13.54
N PHE A 86 0.73 0.71 -12.75
CA PHE A 86 0.03 1.92 -13.18
C PHE A 86 0.62 3.17 -12.53
N ASN A 87 0.49 4.29 -13.25
CA ASN A 87 0.72 5.64 -12.74
C ASN A 87 -0.57 6.44 -12.90
N ALA A 88 -1.26 6.73 -11.80
CA ALA A 88 -2.51 7.46 -11.86
C ALA A 88 -2.34 8.93 -12.33
N ASN A 89 -1.15 9.52 -12.21
CA ASN A 89 -0.87 10.89 -12.64
C ASN A 89 -0.61 11.02 -14.16
N GLY A 90 -0.18 9.94 -14.84
CA GLY A 90 0.18 10.03 -16.26
C GLY A 90 0.00 8.73 -17.07
N GLY A 91 -0.44 7.64 -16.42
CA GLY A 91 -0.56 6.33 -17.05
C GLY A 91 -1.68 6.23 -18.09
N LYS A 92 -1.49 5.29 -19.04
CA LYS A 92 -2.49 4.98 -20.05
C LYS A 92 -3.60 4.12 -19.44
N THR A 93 -4.84 4.59 -19.51
CA THR A 93 -6.01 3.90 -18.91
C THR A 93 -6.44 2.66 -19.70
N ARG A 94 -6.04 2.55 -20.98
CA ARG A 94 -6.46 1.46 -21.86
C ARG A 94 -6.13 0.07 -21.33
N GLU A 95 -4.94 -0.12 -20.77
CA GLU A 95 -4.51 -1.43 -20.21
C GLU A 95 -5.35 -1.84 -19.01
N ILE A 96 -5.66 -0.88 -18.13
CA ILE A 96 -6.52 -1.13 -16.97
C ILE A 96 -7.94 -1.47 -17.43
N MET A 97 -8.50 -0.73 -18.40
CA MET A 97 -9.84 -1.00 -18.91
C MET A 97 -9.91 -2.38 -19.57
N ALA A 98 -8.91 -2.75 -20.39
CA ALA A 98 -8.84 -4.07 -20.99
C ALA A 98 -8.75 -5.20 -19.94
N ALA A 99 -8.01 -4.99 -18.86
CA ALA A 99 -7.93 -5.95 -17.77
C ALA A 99 -9.25 -6.08 -17.00
N ILE A 100 -9.98 -4.98 -16.78
CA ILE A 100 -11.32 -5.00 -16.19
C ILE A 100 -12.27 -5.81 -17.09
N GLU A 101 -12.28 -5.55 -18.37
CA GLU A 101 -13.11 -6.28 -19.35
C GLU A 101 -12.77 -7.77 -19.36
N GLN A 102 -11.49 -8.12 -19.42
CA GLN A 102 -11.03 -9.50 -19.40
C GLN A 102 -11.43 -10.24 -18.11
N ALA A 103 -11.21 -9.62 -16.96
CA ALA A 103 -11.51 -10.22 -15.66
C ALA A 103 -13.02 -10.39 -15.42
N THR A 104 -13.85 -9.50 -15.99
CA THR A 104 -15.30 -9.52 -15.83
C THR A 104 -16.04 -10.29 -16.90
N LYS A 105 -15.36 -10.61 -18.01
CA LYS A 105 -15.95 -11.36 -19.14
C LYS A 105 -16.68 -12.63 -18.73
N PRO A 106 -16.14 -13.53 -17.88
CA PRO A 106 -16.87 -14.76 -17.48
C PRO A 106 -18.21 -14.46 -16.80
N VAL A 107 -18.27 -13.37 -16.02
CA VAL A 107 -19.52 -12.96 -15.35
C VAL A 107 -20.53 -12.43 -16.36
N VAL A 108 -20.09 -11.62 -17.31
CA VAL A 108 -20.92 -11.04 -18.36
C VAL A 108 -21.44 -12.12 -19.29
N ASP A 109 -20.59 -13.03 -19.78
CA ASP A 109 -20.96 -14.12 -20.71
C ASP A 109 -21.97 -15.07 -20.06
N LYS A 110 -21.78 -15.44 -18.78
CA LYS A 110 -22.71 -16.28 -18.03
C LYS A 110 -24.10 -15.65 -17.93
N MET A 111 -24.20 -14.36 -17.75
CA MET A 111 -25.48 -13.65 -17.65
C MET A 111 -26.13 -13.47 -19.02
N LYS A 112 -25.33 -13.16 -20.04
CA LYS A 112 -25.79 -13.06 -21.43
C LYS A 112 -26.38 -14.38 -21.90
N ALA A 113 -25.75 -15.52 -21.56
CA ALA A 113 -26.27 -16.84 -21.88
C ALA A 113 -27.64 -17.14 -21.22
N ARG A 114 -28.01 -16.42 -20.15
CA ARG A 114 -29.30 -16.46 -19.48
C ARG A 114 -30.30 -15.42 -19.99
N GLY A 115 -29.96 -14.70 -21.07
CA GLY A 115 -30.80 -13.62 -21.62
C GLY A 115 -30.83 -12.33 -20.79
N VAL A 116 -29.89 -12.18 -19.80
CA VAL A 116 -29.87 -11.04 -18.91
C VAL A 116 -28.70 -10.09 -19.31
N MET A 117 -29.05 -8.84 -19.59
CA MET A 117 -28.07 -7.77 -19.75
C MET A 117 -27.63 -7.29 -18.36
N LYS A 118 -26.47 -7.74 -17.92
CA LYS A 118 -25.97 -7.41 -16.59
C LYS A 118 -24.97 -6.23 -16.63
N THR A 119 -25.21 -5.25 -15.78
CA THR A 119 -24.21 -4.23 -15.43
C THR A 119 -23.25 -4.79 -14.39
N VAL A 120 -21.96 -4.76 -14.69
CA VAL A 120 -20.90 -5.21 -13.78
C VAL A 120 -20.66 -4.13 -12.73
N ARG A 121 -20.70 -4.52 -11.48
CA ARG A 121 -20.47 -3.67 -10.33
C ARG A 121 -19.05 -3.78 -9.84
N LEU A 122 -18.31 -2.68 -9.96
CA LEU A 122 -16.92 -2.55 -9.57
C LEU A 122 -16.77 -1.89 -8.20
N MET A 123 -15.78 -2.33 -7.46
CA MET A 123 -15.33 -1.66 -6.25
C MET A 123 -13.81 -1.46 -6.31
N VAL A 124 -13.33 -0.26 -5.99
CA VAL A 124 -11.90 0.04 -5.84
C VAL A 124 -11.55 0.05 -4.35
N ILE A 125 -10.67 -0.84 -3.95
CA ILE A 125 -10.22 -1.00 -2.56
C ILE A 125 -8.73 -0.72 -2.46
N GLY A 126 -8.30 -0.16 -1.35
CA GLY A 126 -6.88 0.05 -1.04
C GLY A 126 -6.75 0.87 0.23
N ILE A 127 -5.58 0.84 0.84
CA ILE A 127 -5.28 1.60 2.05
C ILE A 127 -5.28 3.12 1.77
N PRO A 128 -5.28 3.99 2.79
CA PRO A 128 -5.12 5.42 2.59
C PRO A 128 -3.85 5.76 1.81
N ASN A 129 -3.88 6.84 1.08
CA ASN A 129 -2.75 7.43 0.35
C ASN A 129 -2.10 6.57 -0.75
N VAL A 130 -2.65 5.40 -1.10
CA VAL A 130 -2.22 4.63 -2.30
C VAL A 130 -2.65 5.27 -3.63
N GLY A 131 -3.45 6.36 -3.57
CA GLY A 131 -3.87 7.10 -4.74
C GLY A 131 -5.23 6.66 -5.32
N LYS A 132 -6.16 6.13 -4.49
CA LYS A 132 -7.51 5.70 -4.94
C LYS A 132 -8.28 6.78 -5.65
N SER A 133 -8.43 7.96 -5.05
CA SER A 133 -9.17 9.07 -5.65
C SER A 133 -8.56 9.51 -6.98
N THR A 134 -7.22 9.60 -7.05
CA THR A 134 -6.52 9.94 -8.28
C THR A 134 -6.72 8.87 -9.36
N PHE A 135 -6.66 7.60 -8.98
CA PHE A 135 -6.92 6.46 -9.87
C PHE A 135 -8.36 6.48 -10.41
N ILE A 136 -9.34 6.64 -9.53
CA ILE A 136 -10.76 6.72 -9.88
C ILE A 136 -11.01 7.91 -10.82
N ASN A 137 -10.49 9.08 -10.48
CA ASN A 137 -10.63 10.28 -11.30
C ASN A 137 -9.96 10.11 -12.67
N ARG A 138 -8.80 9.45 -12.73
CA ARG A 138 -8.10 9.20 -13.99
C ARG A 138 -8.86 8.28 -14.92
N LEU A 139 -9.46 7.22 -14.38
CA LEU A 139 -10.22 6.24 -15.18
C LEU A 139 -11.65 6.67 -15.49
N PHE A 140 -12.30 7.29 -14.54
CA PHE A 140 -13.74 7.49 -14.54
C PHE A 140 -14.18 8.93 -14.29
N GLY A 141 -13.22 9.86 -14.15
CA GLY A 141 -13.51 11.24 -13.72
C GLY A 141 -14.54 11.98 -14.58
N SER A 142 -14.51 11.78 -15.90
CA SER A 142 -15.51 12.36 -16.81
C SER A 142 -16.92 11.80 -16.61
N ALA A 143 -17.03 10.52 -16.22
CA ALA A 143 -18.32 9.89 -15.94
C ALA A 143 -18.85 10.31 -14.55
N ILE A 144 -17.96 10.46 -13.57
CA ILE A 144 -18.29 10.91 -12.22
C ILE A 144 -18.76 12.35 -12.24
N ALA A 145 -18.07 13.25 -12.94
CA ALA A 145 -18.46 14.64 -13.09
C ALA A 145 -19.87 14.79 -13.69
N LYS A 146 -20.18 14.03 -14.76
CA LYS A 146 -21.51 14.01 -15.35
C LYS A 146 -22.61 13.48 -14.43
N SER A 147 -22.27 12.63 -13.47
CA SER A 147 -23.20 12.05 -12.49
C SER A 147 -23.49 13.01 -11.33
N SER A 148 -22.54 13.86 -10.94
CA SER A 148 -22.67 14.82 -9.85
C SER A 148 -23.47 16.07 -10.20
N ASP A 149 -23.71 16.35 -11.48
CA ASP A 149 -24.51 17.49 -11.95
C ASP A 149 -26.04 17.30 -11.77
N ARG A 150 -26.48 16.23 -11.10
CA ARG A 150 -27.90 16.03 -10.78
C ARG A 150 -28.19 16.48 -9.34
N PRO A 151 -28.80 17.67 -9.13
CA PRO A 151 -29.18 18.15 -7.81
C PRO A 151 -30.29 17.26 -7.22
N GLY A 152 -30.15 16.87 -5.96
CA GLY A 152 -31.22 16.25 -5.18
C GLY A 152 -31.08 14.75 -4.87
N VAL A 153 -29.91 14.12 -5.10
CA VAL A 153 -29.72 12.69 -4.75
C VAL A 153 -29.12 12.57 -3.35
N THR A 154 -29.94 12.08 -2.45
CA THR A 154 -29.65 11.78 -1.04
C THR A 154 -28.47 10.81 -0.89
N ARG A 155 -27.71 10.95 0.20
CA ARG A 155 -26.49 10.21 0.62
C ARG A 155 -26.70 8.71 0.88
N THR A 156 -27.28 7.99 -0.06
CA THR A 156 -27.29 6.52 -0.10
C THR A 156 -26.19 6.05 -1.05
N LYS A 157 -25.62 4.87 -0.82
CA LYS A 157 -24.56 4.21 -1.63
C LYS A 157 -24.68 4.61 -3.11
N GLN A 158 -23.83 5.55 -3.55
CA GLN A 158 -23.94 6.05 -4.92
C GLN A 158 -23.20 5.10 -5.85
N TRP A 159 -23.98 4.46 -6.74
CA TRP A 159 -23.45 3.79 -7.91
C TRP A 159 -23.26 4.82 -9.02
N VAL A 160 -22.04 4.94 -9.49
CA VAL A 160 -21.72 5.81 -10.61
C VAL A 160 -21.55 4.96 -11.86
N LYS A 161 -22.37 5.22 -12.88
CA LYS A 161 -22.24 4.56 -14.17
C LYS A 161 -21.00 5.07 -14.88
N VAL A 162 -19.99 4.21 -15.04
CA VAL A 162 -18.68 4.55 -15.61
C VAL A 162 -18.46 4.00 -17.00
N GLY A 163 -19.42 3.24 -17.52
CA GLY A 163 -19.41 2.67 -18.85
C GLY A 163 -20.76 2.07 -19.23
N PRO A 164 -20.91 1.55 -20.45
CA PRO A 164 -22.17 0.95 -20.91
C PRO A 164 -22.64 -0.20 -20.00
N TYR A 165 -21.69 -0.95 -19.46
CA TYR A 165 -21.93 -2.15 -18.66
C TYR A 165 -21.22 -2.11 -17.32
N LEU A 166 -20.70 -0.95 -16.89
CA LEU A 166 -19.91 -0.80 -15.68
C LEU A 166 -20.52 0.25 -14.74
N GLU A 167 -20.70 -0.13 -13.49
CA GLU A 167 -21.03 0.74 -12.37
C GLU A 167 -19.92 0.67 -11.31
N LEU A 168 -19.48 1.84 -10.83
CA LEU A 168 -18.51 1.96 -9.75
C LEU A 168 -19.22 2.28 -8.45
N MET A 169 -18.89 1.56 -7.38
CA MET A 169 -19.25 1.97 -6.03
C MET A 169 -18.22 2.97 -5.53
N ASP A 170 -18.68 4.16 -5.16
CA ASP A 170 -17.85 5.12 -4.44
C ASP A 170 -17.59 4.58 -3.02
N THR A 171 -16.35 4.24 -2.73
CA THR A 171 -15.95 3.73 -1.43
C THR A 171 -14.93 4.64 -0.79
N PRO A 172 -15.17 5.08 0.46
CA PRO A 172 -14.14 5.76 1.23
C PRO A 172 -12.90 4.88 1.36
N GLY A 173 -11.74 5.51 1.48
CA GLY A 173 -10.49 4.79 1.71
C GLY A 173 -10.58 3.95 2.98
N MET A 174 -10.41 2.66 2.85
CA MET A 174 -10.50 1.74 3.97
C MET A 174 -9.12 1.20 4.29
N LEU A 175 -8.68 1.50 5.51
CA LEU A 175 -7.48 0.92 6.06
C LEU A 175 -7.85 -0.34 6.84
N TRP A 176 -7.00 -1.34 6.76
CA TRP A 176 -7.19 -2.59 7.48
C TRP A 176 -6.34 -2.68 8.73
N PRO A 177 -6.82 -3.51 9.63
CA PRO A 177 -6.33 -3.54 10.98
C PRO A 177 -5.23 -4.53 11.30
N LYS A 178 -4.90 -5.45 10.47
CA LYS A 178 -3.80 -6.35 10.79
C LYS A 178 -2.55 -5.94 10.03
N LEU A 179 -1.80 -5.06 10.65
CA LEU A 179 -0.39 -4.96 10.41
C LEU A 179 0.22 -6.24 11.01
N GLY A 180 0.51 -7.22 10.16
CA GLY A 180 0.98 -8.53 10.59
C GLY A 180 2.34 -8.49 11.29
N ASP A 181 3.08 -7.38 11.07
CA ASP A 181 4.41 -7.18 11.62
C ASP A 181 4.75 -5.69 11.71
N GLN A 182 5.65 -5.36 12.62
CA GLN A 182 6.16 -4.02 12.88
C GLN A 182 6.84 -3.39 11.64
N GLN A 183 7.47 -4.19 10.80
CA GLN A 183 8.14 -3.72 9.59
C GLN A 183 7.15 -3.21 8.55
N SER A 184 6.02 -3.89 8.36
CA SER A 184 4.93 -3.44 7.50
C SER A 184 4.31 -2.15 8.04
N ALA A 185 4.11 -2.03 9.35
CA ALA A 185 3.62 -0.82 9.99
C ALA A 185 4.51 0.38 9.71
N GLN A 186 5.81 0.22 9.90
CA GLN A 186 6.82 1.25 9.64
C GLN A 186 6.85 1.63 8.16
N THR A 187 6.76 0.65 7.25
CA THR A 187 6.70 0.89 5.81
C THR A 187 5.47 1.71 5.43
N LEU A 188 4.31 1.44 6.03
CA LEU A 188 3.10 2.22 5.82
C LEU A 188 3.23 3.66 6.33
N ALA A 189 3.95 3.87 7.42
CA ALA A 189 4.26 5.20 7.94
C ALA A 189 5.18 5.97 6.98
N PHE A 190 6.22 5.34 6.45
CA PHE A 190 7.09 5.94 5.42
C PHE A 190 6.31 6.42 4.21
N LEU A 191 5.31 5.65 3.78
CA LEU A 191 4.45 5.98 2.63
C LEU A 191 3.35 7.01 2.96
N GLY A 192 3.23 7.44 4.22
CA GLY A 192 2.19 8.36 4.69
C GLY A 192 0.80 7.73 4.69
N SER A 193 0.69 6.40 4.74
CA SER A 193 -0.60 5.69 4.85
C SER A 193 -1.15 5.74 6.29
N ILE A 194 -0.30 6.03 7.24
CA ILE A 194 -0.57 6.32 8.64
C ILE A 194 -0.41 7.84 8.84
N LYS A 195 -1.23 8.44 9.70
CA LYS A 195 -1.12 9.88 10.00
C LYS A 195 0.16 10.16 10.78
N ASP A 196 0.92 11.14 10.33
CA ASP A 196 2.20 11.53 10.94
C ASP A 196 2.02 12.06 12.37
N GLU A 197 0.87 12.67 12.70
CA GLU A 197 0.53 13.19 14.04
C GLU A 197 0.58 12.16 15.17
N ILE A 198 0.56 10.87 14.83
CA ILE A 198 0.56 9.75 15.80
C ILE A 198 1.98 9.20 16.02
N MET A 199 2.94 9.67 15.22
CA MET A 199 4.28 9.10 15.12
C MET A 199 5.33 10.09 15.59
N ASP A 200 6.42 9.57 16.18
CA ASP A 200 7.65 10.32 16.32
C ASP A 200 8.28 10.51 14.93
N GLY A 201 8.16 11.73 14.39
CA GLY A 201 8.63 12.06 13.03
C GLY A 201 10.14 11.94 12.89
N GLU A 202 10.92 12.27 13.91
CA GLU A 202 12.38 12.20 13.89
C GLU A 202 12.85 10.74 13.87
N ALA A 203 12.31 9.91 14.75
CA ALA A 203 12.62 8.49 14.77
C ALA A 203 12.19 7.79 13.47
N LEU A 204 11.05 8.20 12.88
CA LEU A 204 10.58 7.68 11.62
C LEU A 204 11.51 8.06 10.46
N ALA A 205 11.93 9.32 10.37
CA ALA A 205 12.83 9.79 9.33
C ALA A 205 14.22 9.14 9.43
N ASN A 206 14.75 8.99 10.66
CA ASN A 206 16.01 8.28 10.88
C ASN A 206 15.93 6.84 10.38
N SER A 207 14.89 6.10 10.77
CA SER A 207 14.68 4.72 10.33
C SER A 207 14.44 4.61 8.81
N LEU A 208 13.83 5.62 8.19
CA LEU A 208 13.71 5.67 6.74
C LEU A 208 15.07 5.77 6.07
N ILE A 209 15.95 6.66 6.55
CA ILE A 209 17.30 6.78 5.98
C ILE A 209 18.07 5.47 6.16
N GLU A 210 18.04 4.84 7.33
CA GLU A 210 18.66 3.53 7.57
C GLU A 210 18.20 2.49 6.54
N ARG A 211 16.89 2.42 6.31
CA ARG A 211 16.31 1.52 5.32
C ARG A 211 16.77 1.86 3.90
N LEU A 212 16.81 3.15 3.55
CA LEU A 212 17.25 3.61 2.24
C LEU A 212 18.74 3.37 2.02
N MET A 213 19.58 3.50 3.05
CA MET A 213 21.00 3.18 2.99
C MET A 213 21.26 1.71 2.70
N THR A 214 20.36 0.81 3.10
CA THR A 214 20.43 -0.61 2.75
C THR A 214 19.98 -0.88 1.30
N ILE A 215 18.99 -0.13 0.79
CA ILE A 215 18.35 -0.42 -0.51
C ILE A 215 18.97 0.37 -1.66
N ALA A 216 19.30 1.65 -1.44
CA ALA A 216 19.78 2.59 -2.43
C ALA A 216 20.80 3.57 -1.82
N PRO A 217 21.96 3.09 -1.34
CA PRO A 217 22.93 3.89 -0.59
C PRO A 217 23.43 5.10 -1.37
N ASP A 218 23.78 4.93 -2.64
CA ASP A 218 24.35 6.00 -3.45
C ASP A 218 23.36 7.14 -3.68
N ALA A 219 22.12 6.82 -4.04
CA ALA A 219 21.06 7.80 -4.25
C ALA A 219 20.73 8.55 -2.95
N THR A 220 20.70 7.83 -1.82
CA THR A 220 20.41 8.40 -0.50
C THR A 220 21.53 9.34 -0.04
N ARG A 221 22.79 8.91 -0.17
CA ARG A 221 23.97 9.74 0.13
C ARG A 221 24.01 11.01 -0.74
N ALA A 222 23.83 10.85 -2.04
CA ALA A 222 23.81 11.98 -2.97
C ALA A 222 22.71 12.98 -2.62
N ARG A 223 21.51 12.50 -2.30
CA ARG A 223 20.36 13.36 -2.00
C ARG A 223 20.50 14.14 -0.71
N PHE A 224 20.94 13.50 0.36
CA PHE A 224 21.01 14.09 1.70
C PHE A 224 22.43 14.53 2.08
N LYS A 225 23.40 14.39 1.17
CA LYS A 225 24.83 14.69 1.41
C LYS A 225 25.39 13.96 2.64
N LEU A 226 25.04 12.67 2.76
CA LEU A 226 25.46 11.85 3.89
C LEU A 226 26.95 11.46 3.78
N PRO A 227 27.64 11.32 4.91
CA PRO A 227 29.01 10.80 4.94
C PRO A 227 29.06 9.32 4.52
N ALA A 228 30.24 8.83 4.21
CA ALA A 228 30.47 7.42 3.90
C ALA A 228 30.16 6.54 5.12
N GLU A 229 30.63 6.99 6.28
CA GLU A 229 30.41 6.35 7.57
C GLU A 229 29.82 7.37 8.54
N LEU A 230 28.96 6.88 9.43
CA LEU A 230 28.35 7.69 10.48
C LEU A 230 29.32 7.75 11.66
N SER A 231 29.50 8.92 12.27
CA SER A 231 30.23 9.03 13.54
C SER A 231 29.40 8.44 14.69
N GLU A 232 30.07 7.92 15.72
CA GLU A 232 29.42 7.24 16.85
C GLU A 232 28.39 8.12 17.58
N ASP A 233 28.60 9.43 17.61
CA ASP A 233 27.76 10.40 18.31
C ASP A 233 26.61 10.98 17.45
N MET A 234 26.38 10.49 16.22
CA MET A 234 25.44 11.10 15.27
C MET A 234 24.50 10.08 14.66
N CYS A 235 23.21 10.39 14.58
CA CYS A 235 22.25 9.59 13.83
C CYS A 235 22.14 10.03 12.35
N TRP A 236 21.51 9.21 11.52
CA TRP A 236 21.35 9.51 10.08
C TRP A 236 20.55 10.78 9.82
N LEU A 237 19.54 11.07 10.64
CA LEU A 237 18.76 12.31 10.54
C LEU A 237 19.63 13.54 10.78
N GLU A 238 20.45 13.52 11.82
CA GLU A 238 21.36 14.61 12.13
C GLU A 238 22.41 14.80 11.04
N ALA A 239 22.97 13.70 10.52
CA ALA A 239 23.90 13.74 9.39
C ALA A 239 23.25 14.37 8.15
N ALA A 240 21.98 14.05 7.86
CA ALA A 240 21.22 14.66 6.77
C ALA A 240 20.98 16.15 7.02
N CYS A 241 20.61 16.56 8.24
CA CYS A 241 20.43 17.96 8.61
C CYS A 241 21.73 18.75 8.41
N LYS A 242 22.85 18.22 8.87
CA LYS A 242 24.19 18.82 8.69
C LYS A 242 24.55 18.93 7.21
N GLY A 243 24.39 17.84 6.45
CA GLY A 243 24.71 17.78 5.02
C GLY A 243 23.88 18.73 4.16
N ARG A 244 22.62 18.93 4.51
CA ARG A 244 21.66 19.80 3.81
C ARG A 244 21.63 21.22 4.35
N GLY A 245 22.32 21.50 5.47
CA GLY A 245 22.36 22.82 6.09
C GLY A 245 21.02 23.20 6.73
N TRP A 246 20.27 22.24 7.28
CA TRP A 246 19.06 22.50 8.07
C TRP A 246 19.48 22.81 9.50
N ILE A 247 19.72 24.09 9.77
CA ILE A 247 20.29 24.58 11.01
C ILE A 247 19.46 25.76 11.54
N LEU A 248 19.12 25.71 12.81
CA LEU A 248 18.45 26.79 13.55
C LEU A 248 19.45 27.91 13.92
N SER A 249 18.92 29.06 14.34
CA SER A 249 19.72 30.11 14.98
C SER A 249 20.47 29.56 16.19
N GLY A 250 21.75 29.86 16.30
CA GLY A 250 22.65 29.31 17.36
C GLY A 250 23.30 27.98 16.99
N GLY A 251 23.22 27.52 15.72
CA GLY A 251 24.00 26.38 15.21
C GLY A 251 23.42 24.99 15.53
N ARG A 252 22.25 24.90 16.16
CA ARG A 252 21.58 23.62 16.42
C ARG A 252 20.97 23.05 15.13
N LEU A 253 20.96 21.72 14.98
CA LEU A 253 20.32 21.05 13.88
C LEU A 253 18.78 21.21 13.96
N ASP A 254 18.15 21.46 12.83
CA ASP A 254 16.69 21.57 12.68
C ASP A 254 16.13 20.18 12.31
N THR A 255 16.05 19.30 13.29
CA THR A 255 15.62 17.89 13.11
C THR A 255 14.13 17.78 12.79
N ASP A 256 13.30 18.66 13.32
CA ASP A 256 11.86 18.73 12.99
C ASP A 256 11.66 19.00 11.48
N ARG A 257 12.32 20.04 10.96
CA ARG A 257 12.29 20.34 9.54
C ARG A 257 12.94 19.24 8.71
N GLY A 258 14.05 18.69 9.18
CA GLY A 258 14.79 17.61 8.53
C GLY A 258 13.91 16.39 8.33
N SER A 259 13.23 15.96 9.37
CA SER A 259 12.32 14.79 9.35
C SER A 259 11.17 14.97 8.38
N ALA A 260 10.48 16.11 8.43
CA ALA A 260 9.40 16.42 7.50
C ALA A 260 9.86 16.42 6.03
N VAL A 261 11.00 17.07 5.73
CA VAL A 261 11.53 17.13 4.36
C VAL A 261 11.97 15.76 3.85
N ILE A 262 12.62 14.93 4.68
CA ILE A 262 13.07 13.59 4.30
C ILE A 262 11.87 12.70 3.92
N LEU A 263 10.82 12.69 4.74
CA LEU A 263 9.61 11.94 4.49
C LEU A 263 8.91 12.42 3.21
N ASP A 264 8.77 13.74 3.04
CA ASP A 264 8.16 14.32 1.85
C ASP A 264 8.95 14.04 0.57
N GLU A 265 10.26 14.12 0.61
CA GLU A 265 11.12 13.83 -0.54
C GLU A 265 11.07 12.36 -0.94
N PHE A 266 11.00 11.44 0.02
CA PHE A 266 10.76 10.03 -0.26
C PHE A 266 9.37 9.80 -0.85
N ARG A 267 8.33 10.36 -0.24
CA ARG A 267 6.94 10.26 -0.70
C ARG A 267 6.77 10.82 -2.11
N GLY A 268 7.46 11.92 -2.40
CA GLY A 268 7.48 12.58 -3.71
C GLY A 268 8.43 11.97 -4.75
N GLY A 269 9.19 10.91 -4.39
CA GLY A 269 10.11 10.23 -5.32
C GLY A 269 11.38 11.03 -5.67
N LYS A 270 11.74 12.06 -4.90
CA LYS A 270 12.88 12.92 -5.15
C LYS A 270 14.25 12.27 -4.86
N ILE A 271 14.27 11.14 -4.18
CA ILE A 271 15.47 10.37 -3.88
C ILE A 271 15.81 9.42 -5.03
N GLY A 272 14.78 8.93 -5.72
CA GLY A 272 14.91 7.98 -6.82
C GLY A 272 13.73 7.02 -6.87
N ARG A 273 13.79 6.08 -7.81
CA ARG A 273 12.78 5.03 -7.96
C ARG A 273 13.11 3.88 -7.03
N ILE A 274 12.47 3.84 -5.87
CA ILE A 274 12.82 2.93 -4.78
C ILE A 274 11.62 2.07 -4.42
N THR A 275 11.85 0.76 -4.22
CA THR A 275 10.86 -0.19 -3.69
C THR A 275 11.40 -0.78 -2.39
N LEU A 276 10.62 -0.67 -1.32
CA LEU A 276 11.02 -1.01 0.04
C LEU A 276 10.94 -2.50 0.35
N ASP A 277 10.09 -3.23 -0.38
CA ASP A 277 9.91 -4.66 -0.20
C ASP A 277 10.14 -5.44 -1.52
N LYS A 278 10.49 -6.71 -1.40
CA LYS A 278 10.65 -7.63 -2.53
C LYS A 278 9.75 -8.84 -2.31
N PRO A 279 9.27 -9.50 -3.37
CA PRO A 279 8.52 -10.73 -3.19
C PRO A 279 9.44 -11.77 -2.53
N VAL A 280 8.98 -12.32 -1.40
CA VAL A 280 9.67 -13.42 -0.75
C VAL A 280 9.49 -14.64 -1.67
N PRO A 281 10.57 -15.33 -2.07
CA PRO A 281 10.43 -16.59 -2.79
C PRO A 281 9.60 -17.56 -1.94
N PRO A 282 8.79 -18.43 -2.56
CA PRO A 282 8.07 -19.44 -1.79
C PRO A 282 9.08 -20.25 -0.96
N MET A 283 8.82 -20.31 0.34
CA MET A 283 9.68 -21.02 1.27
C MET A 283 9.72 -22.49 0.84
N ARG A 284 10.92 -23.04 0.66
CA ARG A 284 11.07 -24.46 0.34
C ARG A 284 10.56 -25.30 1.51
N PRO A 285 10.02 -26.52 1.29
CA PRO A 285 9.51 -27.36 2.37
C PRO A 285 10.52 -27.59 3.50
N GLU A 286 11.79 -27.63 3.19
CA GLU A 286 12.91 -27.77 4.14
C GLU A 286 13.10 -26.50 5.00
N ASP A 287 12.98 -25.32 4.39
CA ASP A 287 13.09 -24.03 5.10
C ASP A 287 11.88 -23.82 6.03
N PHE A 288 10.70 -24.32 5.64
CA PHE A 288 9.48 -24.24 6.45
C PHE A 288 9.59 -25.08 7.73
N ARG A 289 10.19 -26.27 7.65
CA ARG A 289 10.46 -27.11 8.84
C ARG A 289 11.45 -26.45 9.78
N ALA A 290 12.56 -25.94 9.23
CA ALA A 290 13.57 -25.25 10.02
C ALA A 290 13.00 -23.98 10.72
N ALA A 291 12.13 -23.21 10.06
CA ALA A 291 11.46 -22.07 10.65
C ALA A 291 10.50 -22.47 11.78
N GLN A 292 9.73 -23.55 11.62
CA GLN A 292 8.85 -24.07 12.68
C GLN A 292 9.63 -24.62 13.89
N GLU A 293 10.76 -25.25 13.66
CA GLU A 293 11.63 -25.75 14.74
C GLU A 293 12.27 -24.59 15.51
N ALA A 294 12.71 -23.54 14.80
CA ALA A 294 13.25 -22.33 15.42
C ALA A 294 12.19 -21.58 16.25
N GLU A 295 10.95 -21.50 15.75
CA GLU A 295 9.85 -20.84 16.46
C GLU A 295 9.44 -21.62 17.71
N LYS A 296 9.44 -22.96 17.66
CA LYS A 296 9.20 -23.80 18.84
C LYS A 296 10.32 -23.71 19.86
N ALA A 297 11.57 -23.66 19.43
CA ALA A 297 12.71 -23.46 20.32
C ALA A 297 12.67 -22.12 21.05
N ALA A 298 12.32 -21.03 20.32
CA ALA A 298 12.17 -19.70 20.92
C ALA A 298 11.00 -19.60 21.90
N GLN A 299 9.93 -20.38 21.73
CA GLN A 299 8.81 -20.45 22.66
C GLN A 299 9.14 -21.28 23.91
N SER A 300 9.98 -22.31 23.81
CA SER A 300 10.41 -23.13 24.95
C SER A 300 11.38 -22.39 25.89
N ASP A 301 12.15 -21.44 25.36
CA ASP A 301 13.07 -20.61 26.15
C ASP A 301 12.37 -19.45 26.87
N SER A 302 11.08 -19.20 26.59
CA SER A 302 10.30 -18.11 27.17
C SER A 302 9.35 -18.53 28.33
N GLU A 303 9.28 -19.81 28.69
CA GLU A 303 8.55 -20.24 29.89
C GLU A 303 9.42 -19.98 31.14
N PRO A 304 8.98 -19.11 32.06
CA PRO A 304 9.66 -18.94 33.33
C PRO A 304 9.53 -20.24 34.14
N ALA A 305 10.66 -20.74 34.64
CA ALA A 305 10.67 -21.81 35.62
C ALA A 305 9.83 -21.40 36.85
N ASP A 306 8.69 -22.03 37.02
CA ASP A 306 7.91 -21.95 38.25
C ASP A 306 8.81 -22.49 39.37
N THR A 307 9.30 -21.56 40.20
CA THR A 307 9.91 -21.88 41.45
C THR A 307 8.80 -22.27 42.43
N GLU A 308 8.70 -23.59 42.69
CA GLU A 308 8.07 -24.11 43.90
C GLU A 308 8.87 -23.61 45.12
N GLU A 309 8.24 -22.81 46.00
CA GLU A 309 8.41 -22.85 47.44
C GLU A 309 7.14 -22.32 48.14
#